data_fa50995e414e8c993c192eba625d75fd
#
_entry.id   fa50995e414e8c993c192eba625d75fd
#
_cell.length_a   1.000
_cell.length_b   1.000
_cell.length_c   1.000
_cell.angle_alpha   90.00
_cell.angle_beta   90.00
_cell.angle_gamma   90.00
#
_symmetry.space_group_name_H-M   'P 1'
#
loop_
_entity.id
_entity.type
_entity.pdbx_description
1 polymer ?
#
loop_
_entity_poly.entity_id
_entity_poly.type
_entity_poly.pdbx_seq_one_letter_code
_entity_poly.pdbx_strand_id
1 'polypeptide(L)'
;MLKTGKLDSEVLKRIIFDNIKFKRDEIITRPGIGEDCAEIDFGEYICVMSTDPITASVSDIGRLSIHISCNDIASNGVQPVGIMLAVMLPVGTTEEDIETIMKQAAAAAELMEVEIIGGHTEITPAVNKPVIVSTAIGRQPKNKVKQEIKSS
;
A
#
# COMPACT_ATOMS: atom_id res chain seq x y z
N MET A 1 16.34 4.88 22.88
CA MET A 1 15.61 3.74 22.29
C MET A 1 14.38 4.24 21.53
N LEU A 2 14.16 3.70 20.36
CA LEU A 2 13.00 4.08 19.55
C LEU A 2 11.71 3.53 20.15
N LYS A 3 10.62 4.29 20.03
CA LYS A 3 9.32 3.91 20.56
C LYS A 3 8.52 3.09 19.56
N THR A 4 7.59 2.30 20.08
CA THR A 4 6.61 1.56 19.23
C THR A 4 5.81 2.55 18.40
N GLY A 5 5.57 2.19 17.13
CA GLY A 5 4.76 2.97 16.22
C GLY A 5 5.56 3.60 15.10
N LYS A 6 4.93 4.52 14.39
CA LYS A 6 5.56 5.21 13.27
C LYS A 6 6.74 6.04 13.76
N LEU A 7 7.84 6.06 13.00
CA LEU A 7 9.01 6.88 13.34
C LEU A 7 8.66 8.37 13.36
N ASP A 8 9.29 9.12 14.27
CA ASP A 8 9.19 10.57 14.29
C ASP A 8 9.65 11.15 12.95
N SER A 9 9.01 12.23 12.52
CA SER A 9 9.30 12.88 11.24
C SER A 9 10.77 13.28 11.07
N GLU A 10 11.40 13.75 12.15
CA GLU A 10 12.82 14.16 12.13
C GLU A 10 13.74 12.95 11.91
N VAL A 11 13.48 11.83 12.59
CA VAL A 11 14.25 10.60 12.44
C VAL A 11 14.04 10.01 11.05
N LEU A 12 12.78 10.00 10.57
CA LEU A 12 12.42 9.50 9.24
C LEU A 12 13.18 10.27 8.16
N LYS A 13 13.18 11.60 8.24
CA LYS A 13 13.90 12.44 7.29
C LYS A 13 15.40 12.17 7.33
N ARG A 14 16.01 12.25 8.49
CA ARG A 14 17.46 12.15 8.66
C ARG A 14 18.03 10.79 8.29
N ILE A 15 17.35 9.71 8.69
CA ILE A 15 17.87 8.34 8.52
C ILE A 15 17.33 7.69 7.24
N ILE A 16 16.06 7.87 6.92
CA ILE A 16 15.46 7.21 5.77
C ILE A 16 15.59 8.08 4.51
N PHE A 17 14.98 9.24 4.48
CA PHE A 17 14.89 10.04 3.25
C PHE A 17 16.26 10.59 2.82
N ASP A 18 17.06 11.10 3.75
CA ASP A 18 18.36 11.70 3.42
C ASP A 18 19.39 10.67 2.90
N ASN A 19 19.16 9.37 3.13
CA ASN A 19 19.99 8.30 2.60
C ASN A 19 19.58 7.85 1.20
N ILE A 20 18.40 8.25 0.72
CA ILE A 20 17.93 7.92 -0.62
C ILE A 20 18.46 8.98 -1.58
N LYS A 21 19.57 8.65 -2.29
CA LYS A 21 20.30 9.62 -3.12
C LYS A 21 20.15 9.38 -4.61
N PHE A 22 19.97 8.12 -5.02
CA PHE A 22 19.78 7.80 -6.43
C PHE A 22 18.37 8.19 -6.87
N LYS A 23 18.27 8.88 -8.00
CA LYS A 23 16.97 9.37 -8.52
C LYS A 23 16.83 9.05 -9.99
N ARG A 24 15.61 8.77 -10.41
CA ARG A 24 15.27 8.57 -11.81
C ARG A 24 14.29 9.66 -12.25
N ASP A 25 14.36 10.02 -13.51
CA ASP A 25 13.52 11.08 -14.09
C ASP A 25 12.03 10.74 -14.09
N GLU A 26 11.70 9.44 -14.11
CA GLU A 26 10.30 8.99 -14.13
C GLU A 26 9.57 9.22 -12.80
N ILE A 27 10.29 9.45 -11.72
CA ILE A 27 9.68 9.61 -10.39
C ILE A 27 9.23 11.05 -10.21
N ILE A 28 7.92 11.24 -10.05
CA ILE A 28 7.29 12.55 -9.88
C ILE A 28 7.20 12.91 -8.40
N THR A 29 6.63 12.02 -7.61
CA THR A 29 6.48 12.21 -6.16
C THR A 29 7.35 11.22 -5.43
N ARG A 30 8.23 11.74 -4.57
CA ARG A 30 9.21 10.97 -3.82
C ARG A 30 8.85 10.91 -2.33
N PRO A 31 9.49 10.00 -1.57
CA PRO A 31 9.25 9.94 -0.12
C PRO A 31 9.47 11.29 0.54
N GLY A 32 8.54 11.67 1.40
CA GLY A 32 8.59 12.92 2.14
C GLY A 32 7.55 12.93 3.24
N ILE A 33 7.65 13.90 4.12
CA ILE A 33 6.71 14.05 5.22
C ILE A 33 5.35 14.43 4.65
N GLY A 34 4.32 13.64 4.99
CA GLY A 34 2.96 13.85 4.49
C GLY A 34 2.67 13.21 3.14
N GLU A 35 3.65 12.55 2.53
CA GLU A 35 3.47 11.88 1.24
C GLU A 35 3.08 10.42 1.47
N ASP A 36 1.81 10.08 1.24
CA ASP A 36 1.28 8.73 1.41
C ASP A 36 1.41 7.87 0.14
N CYS A 37 1.59 8.51 -1.02
CA CYS A 37 1.67 7.83 -2.31
C CYS A 37 2.92 8.20 -3.07
N ALA A 38 3.44 7.23 -3.84
CA ALA A 38 4.46 7.48 -4.86
C ALA A 38 3.80 7.69 -6.21
N GLU A 39 4.40 8.52 -7.06
CA GLU A 39 3.90 8.76 -8.41
C GLU A 39 5.02 8.53 -9.42
N ILE A 40 4.74 7.75 -10.47
CA ILE A 40 5.69 7.37 -11.49
C ILE A 40 5.13 7.75 -12.86
N ASP A 41 5.93 8.46 -13.66
CA ASP A 41 5.58 8.82 -15.04
C ASP A 41 5.82 7.63 -15.96
N PHE A 42 4.76 7.11 -16.57
CA PHE A 42 4.81 6.04 -17.57
C PHE A 42 4.31 6.53 -18.95
N GLY A 43 4.65 7.75 -19.32
CA GLY A 43 4.29 8.31 -20.61
C GLY A 43 2.94 9.03 -20.57
N GLU A 44 1.91 8.43 -21.13
CA GLU A 44 0.56 9.01 -21.14
C GLU A 44 -0.15 8.92 -19.79
N TYR A 45 0.33 8.04 -18.91
CA TYR A 45 -0.27 7.81 -17.61
C TYR A 45 0.74 8.01 -16.50
N ILE A 46 0.23 8.41 -15.35
CA ILE A 46 0.96 8.41 -14.09
C ILE A 46 0.47 7.22 -13.28
N CYS A 47 1.41 6.39 -12.82
CA CYS A 47 1.12 5.30 -11.89
C CYS A 47 1.22 5.86 -10.47
N VAL A 48 0.17 5.63 -9.69
CA VAL A 48 0.10 6.05 -8.28
C VAL A 48 0.11 4.81 -7.41
N MET A 49 1.00 4.74 -6.44
CA MET A 49 1.18 3.56 -5.58
C MET A 49 1.22 3.95 -4.11
N SER A 50 0.66 3.10 -3.27
CA SER A 50 0.73 3.23 -1.82
C SER A 50 0.92 1.86 -1.18
N THR A 51 1.73 1.78 -0.13
CA THR A 51 1.95 0.55 0.60
C THR A 51 1.73 0.76 2.09
N ASP A 52 1.07 -0.19 2.74
CA ASP A 52 0.74 -0.14 4.17
C ASP A 52 0.89 -1.51 4.82
N PRO A 53 1.53 -1.59 6.00
CA PRO A 53 1.49 -2.80 6.81
C PRO A 53 0.21 -2.80 7.65
N ILE A 54 -0.53 -3.89 7.56
CA ILE A 54 -1.80 -4.06 8.27
C ILE A 54 -1.65 -5.18 9.29
N THR A 55 -2.04 -4.92 10.53
CA THR A 55 -2.14 -5.93 11.57
C THR A 55 -3.56 -5.93 12.12
N ALA A 56 -4.16 -7.11 12.19
CA ALA A 56 -5.49 -7.29 12.74
C ALA A 56 -5.73 -8.80 12.96
N SER A 57 -6.88 -9.14 13.51
CA SER A 57 -7.28 -10.54 13.67
C SER A 57 -7.58 -11.19 12.32
N VAL A 58 -7.56 -12.52 12.30
CA VAL A 58 -7.94 -13.31 11.11
C VAL A 58 -9.32 -12.87 10.58
N SER A 59 -10.24 -12.51 11.49
CA SER A 59 -11.61 -12.13 11.10
C SER A 59 -11.73 -10.74 10.47
N ASP A 60 -10.68 -9.92 10.48
CA ASP A 60 -10.74 -8.53 9.99
C ASP A 60 -9.64 -8.16 9.00
N ILE A 61 -8.49 -8.83 9.07
CA ILE A 61 -7.30 -8.37 8.35
C ILE A 61 -7.45 -8.37 6.83
N GLY A 62 -8.19 -9.34 6.29
CA GLY A 62 -8.40 -9.42 4.83
C GLY A 62 -9.13 -8.20 4.31
N ARG A 63 -10.19 -7.82 4.97
CA ARG A 63 -11.00 -6.64 4.62
C ARG A 63 -10.19 -5.35 4.77
N LEU A 64 -9.52 -5.19 5.92
CA LEU A 64 -8.75 -3.98 6.21
C LEU A 64 -7.58 -3.78 5.24
N SER A 65 -6.92 -4.87 4.82
CA SER A 65 -5.80 -4.79 3.89
C SER A 65 -6.20 -4.19 2.53
N ILE A 66 -7.43 -4.41 2.10
CA ILE A 66 -7.95 -3.83 0.87
C ILE A 66 -8.33 -2.36 1.08
N HIS A 67 -9.15 -2.08 2.10
CA HIS A 67 -9.70 -0.75 2.30
C HIS A 67 -8.65 0.31 2.61
N ILE A 68 -7.67 0.01 3.47
CA ILE A 68 -6.69 1.01 3.90
C ILE A 68 -5.84 1.49 2.73
N SER A 69 -5.24 0.58 1.98
CA SER A 69 -4.36 0.97 0.86
C SER A 69 -5.13 1.57 -0.32
N CYS A 70 -6.34 1.07 -0.60
CA CYS A 70 -7.19 1.65 -1.63
C CYS A 70 -7.64 3.07 -1.26
N ASN A 71 -7.94 3.32 0.01
CA ASN A 71 -8.33 4.65 0.47
C ASN A 71 -7.19 5.66 0.33
N ASP A 72 -5.94 5.26 0.52
CA ASP A 72 -4.79 6.14 0.31
C ASP A 72 -4.72 6.62 -1.14
N ILE A 73 -4.93 5.72 -2.10
CA ILE A 73 -4.96 6.05 -3.53
C ILE A 73 -6.17 6.93 -3.86
N ALA A 74 -7.34 6.53 -3.37
CA ALA A 74 -8.59 7.26 -3.62
C ALA A 74 -8.57 8.67 -3.04
N SER A 75 -7.90 8.89 -1.91
CA SER A 75 -7.78 10.22 -1.31
C SER A 75 -6.96 11.19 -2.16
N ASN A 76 -6.16 10.68 -3.10
CA ASN A 76 -5.45 11.48 -4.09
C ASN A 76 -6.27 11.67 -5.38
N GLY A 77 -7.56 11.32 -5.38
CA GLY A 77 -8.43 11.47 -6.54
C GLY A 77 -8.19 10.43 -7.62
N VAL A 78 -7.55 9.31 -7.30
CA VAL A 78 -7.20 8.26 -8.26
C VAL A 78 -7.97 6.99 -7.93
N GLN A 79 -8.52 6.34 -8.96
CA GLN A 79 -9.17 5.04 -8.80
C GLN A 79 -8.11 3.94 -8.69
N PRO A 80 -8.07 3.18 -7.59
CA PRO A 80 -7.21 2.01 -7.52
C PRO A 80 -7.69 0.95 -8.51
N VAL A 81 -6.75 0.27 -9.18
CA VAL A 81 -7.09 -0.76 -10.17
C VAL A 81 -6.54 -2.13 -9.77
N GLY A 82 -5.45 -2.18 -9.04
CA GLY A 82 -4.82 -3.42 -8.62
C GLY A 82 -4.26 -3.31 -7.20
N ILE A 83 -4.14 -4.47 -6.54
CA ILE A 83 -3.54 -4.54 -5.22
C ILE A 83 -2.72 -5.82 -5.07
N MET A 84 -1.55 -5.70 -4.47
CA MET A 84 -0.69 -6.82 -4.11
C MET A 84 -0.71 -7.02 -2.60
N LEU A 85 -0.73 -8.28 -2.16
CA LEU A 85 -0.79 -8.63 -0.75
C LEU A 85 0.37 -9.54 -0.37
N ALA A 86 1.27 -9.04 0.48
CA ALA A 86 2.29 -9.87 1.11
C ALA A 86 1.74 -10.31 2.49
N VAL A 87 1.35 -11.57 2.60
CA VAL A 87 0.66 -12.12 3.77
C VAL A 87 1.64 -12.94 4.59
N MET A 88 1.91 -12.49 5.82
CA MET A 88 2.78 -13.17 6.76
C MET A 88 1.95 -13.65 7.95
N LEU A 89 1.96 -14.95 8.18
CA LEU A 89 1.12 -15.60 9.17
C LEU A 89 1.96 -16.34 10.20
N PRO A 90 1.55 -16.30 11.49
CA PRO A 90 2.32 -16.95 12.54
C PRO A 90 2.26 -18.47 12.44
N VAL A 91 3.24 -19.12 13.07
CA VAL A 91 3.25 -20.58 13.23
C VAL A 91 1.96 -20.98 13.94
N GLY A 92 1.32 -22.04 13.45
CA GLY A 92 0.04 -22.52 13.97
C GLY A 92 -1.19 -22.04 13.18
N THR A 93 -0.99 -21.17 12.18
CA THR A 93 -2.08 -20.75 11.29
C THR A 93 -2.60 -21.95 10.50
N THR A 94 -3.91 -22.07 10.40
CA THR A 94 -4.58 -23.17 9.69
C THR A 94 -4.97 -22.76 8.27
N GLU A 95 -5.25 -23.74 7.42
CA GLU A 95 -5.81 -23.48 6.09
C GLU A 95 -7.14 -22.73 6.18
N GLU A 96 -7.95 -23.04 7.19
CA GLU A 96 -9.22 -22.34 7.44
C GLU A 96 -9.01 -20.86 7.72
N ASP A 97 -7.98 -20.52 8.50
CA ASP A 97 -7.61 -19.13 8.78
C ASP A 97 -7.26 -18.39 7.48
N ILE A 98 -6.45 -19.02 6.63
CA ILE A 98 -6.04 -18.44 5.35
C ILE A 98 -7.26 -18.24 4.44
N GLU A 99 -8.15 -19.22 4.40
CA GLU A 99 -9.37 -19.13 3.59
C GLU A 99 -10.26 -17.99 4.06
N THR A 100 -10.41 -17.81 5.38
CA THR A 100 -11.17 -16.72 5.97
C THR A 100 -10.60 -15.36 5.53
N ILE A 101 -9.28 -15.20 5.63
CA ILE A 101 -8.60 -13.98 5.22
C ILE A 101 -8.83 -13.69 3.74
N MET A 102 -8.65 -14.70 2.89
CA MET A 102 -8.77 -14.50 1.44
C MET A 102 -10.19 -14.26 0.97
N LYS A 103 -11.17 -14.90 1.59
CA LYS A 103 -12.58 -14.64 1.27
C LYS A 103 -12.97 -13.21 1.61
N GLN A 104 -12.51 -12.69 2.73
CA GLN A 104 -12.75 -11.29 3.11
C GLN A 104 -12.06 -10.32 2.16
N ALA A 105 -10.79 -10.59 1.84
CA ALA A 105 -10.03 -9.75 0.91
C ALA A 105 -10.69 -9.72 -0.46
N ALA A 106 -11.11 -10.88 -0.97
CA ALA A 106 -11.78 -11.00 -2.26
C ALA A 106 -13.10 -10.24 -2.28
N ALA A 107 -13.91 -10.36 -1.21
CA ALA A 107 -15.18 -9.63 -1.12
C ALA A 107 -14.98 -8.11 -1.09
N ALA A 108 -13.99 -7.66 -0.32
CA ALA A 108 -13.66 -6.23 -0.26
C ALA A 108 -13.13 -5.71 -1.60
N ALA A 109 -12.30 -6.50 -2.28
CA ALA A 109 -11.76 -6.14 -3.59
C ALA A 109 -12.87 -6.00 -4.63
N GLU A 110 -13.84 -6.90 -4.62
CA GLU A 110 -14.99 -6.83 -5.51
C GLU A 110 -15.81 -5.56 -5.25
N LEU A 111 -16.07 -5.26 -3.98
CA LEU A 111 -16.81 -4.07 -3.59
C LEU A 111 -16.08 -2.78 -4.02
N MET A 112 -14.77 -2.76 -3.90
CA MET A 112 -13.93 -1.60 -4.28
C MET A 112 -13.60 -1.56 -5.77
N GLU A 113 -13.99 -2.58 -6.53
CA GLU A 113 -13.66 -2.73 -7.95
C GLU A 113 -12.15 -2.68 -8.22
N VAL A 114 -11.38 -3.35 -7.36
CA VAL A 114 -9.93 -3.49 -7.47
C VAL A 114 -9.58 -4.97 -7.58
N GLU A 115 -8.61 -5.30 -8.42
CA GLU A 115 -8.19 -6.69 -8.59
C GLU A 115 -6.99 -7.02 -7.71
N ILE A 116 -7.05 -8.16 -7.03
CA ILE A 116 -5.87 -8.70 -6.31
C ILE A 116 -4.98 -9.32 -7.38
N ILE A 117 -3.84 -8.68 -7.67
CA ILE A 117 -3.00 -9.01 -8.84
C ILE A 117 -1.76 -9.84 -8.49
N GLY A 118 -1.51 -10.11 -7.22
CA GLY A 118 -0.37 -10.91 -6.83
C GLY A 118 0.02 -10.66 -5.38
N GLY A 119 1.19 -11.14 -5.03
CA GLY A 119 1.74 -10.99 -3.70
C GLY A 119 2.56 -12.20 -3.26
N HIS A 120 2.55 -12.47 -1.96
CA HIS A 120 3.30 -13.56 -1.34
C HIS A 120 2.56 -13.99 -0.08
N THR A 121 2.53 -15.29 0.19
CA THR A 121 1.91 -15.81 1.40
C THR A 121 2.84 -16.83 2.04
N GLU A 122 3.17 -16.63 3.32
CA GLU A 122 4.04 -17.56 4.05
C GLU A 122 3.64 -17.70 5.50
N ILE A 123 4.02 -18.83 6.09
CA ILE A 123 4.00 -19.06 7.54
C ILE A 123 5.40 -18.78 8.04
N THR A 124 5.53 -17.90 9.05
CA THR A 124 6.85 -17.48 9.52
C THR A 124 6.87 -17.23 11.03
N PRO A 125 7.94 -17.64 11.73
CA PRO A 125 8.11 -17.31 13.15
C PRO A 125 8.47 -15.81 13.36
N ALA A 126 8.68 -15.06 12.28
CA ALA A 126 9.00 -13.64 12.37
C ALA A 126 7.83 -12.79 12.87
N VAL A 127 6.59 -13.30 12.80
CA VAL A 127 5.41 -12.61 13.29
C VAL A 127 4.68 -13.45 14.32
N ASN A 128 4.01 -12.80 15.28
CA ASN A 128 3.18 -13.47 16.29
C ASN A 128 1.68 -13.25 16.04
N LYS A 129 1.33 -12.44 15.06
CA LYS A 129 -0.04 -12.17 14.61
C LYS A 129 -0.02 -12.04 13.09
N PRO A 130 -1.17 -12.18 12.40
CA PRO A 130 -1.21 -11.94 10.96
C PRO A 130 -0.76 -10.52 10.63
N VAL A 131 0.09 -10.42 9.61
CA VAL A 131 0.53 -9.13 9.05
C VAL A 131 0.35 -9.21 7.55
N ILE A 132 -0.32 -8.21 6.98
CA ILE A 132 -0.44 -8.08 5.54
C ILE A 132 0.16 -6.73 5.14
N VAL A 133 1.18 -6.77 4.27
CA VAL A 133 1.66 -5.56 3.62
C VAL A 133 0.91 -5.47 2.29
N SER A 134 0.03 -4.47 2.18
CA SER A 134 -0.76 -4.27 0.97
C SER A 134 -0.21 -3.10 0.17
N THR A 135 -0.12 -3.28 -1.15
CA THR A 135 0.34 -2.26 -2.09
C THR A 135 -0.73 -2.05 -3.13
N ALA A 136 -1.39 -0.91 -3.07
CA ALA A 136 -2.43 -0.54 -4.03
C ALA A 136 -1.83 0.28 -5.17
N ILE A 137 -2.33 0.07 -6.37
CA ILE A 137 -1.85 0.70 -7.60
C ILE A 137 -3.03 1.30 -8.33
N GLY A 138 -2.90 2.56 -8.71
CA GLY A 138 -3.86 3.25 -9.55
C GLY A 138 -3.16 3.97 -10.68
N ARG A 139 -3.93 4.53 -11.60
CA ARG A 139 -3.38 5.33 -12.69
C ARG A 139 -4.29 6.50 -13.00
N GLN A 140 -3.69 7.56 -13.52
CA GLN A 140 -4.44 8.68 -14.04
C GLN A 140 -3.76 9.21 -15.30
N PRO A 141 -4.52 9.81 -16.24
CA PRO A 141 -3.93 10.44 -17.41
C PRO A 141 -3.01 11.59 -17.00
N LYS A 142 -1.84 11.66 -17.59
CA LYS A 142 -0.86 12.70 -17.31
C LYS A 142 -1.42 14.12 -17.55
N ASN A 143 -2.23 14.27 -18.57
CA ASN A 143 -2.86 15.56 -18.92
C ASN A 143 -3.78 16.08 -17.83
N LYS A 144 -4.49 15.19 -17.11
CA LYS A 144 -5.38 15.57 -16.01
C LYS A 144 -4.58 16.18 -14.85
N VAL A 145 -3.41 15.59 -14.54
CA VAL A 145 -2.51 16.08 -13.48
C VAL A 145 -2.02 17.50 -13.83
N LYS A 146 -1.61 17.72 -15.07
CA LYS A 146 -1.15 19.03 -15.53
C LYS A 146 -2.25 20.09 -15.46
N GLN A 147 -3.49 19.73 -15.77
CA GLN A 147 -4.65 20.63 -15.68
C GLN A 147 -4.94 21.03 -14.24
N GLU A 148 -4.90 20.08 -13.31
CA GLU A 148 -5.11 20.33 -11.88
C GLU A 148 -4.04 21.27 -11.32
N ILE A 149 -2.78 21.07 -11.70
CA ILE A 149 -1.67 21.93 -11.29
C ILE A 149 -1.86 23.35 -11.82
N LYS A 150 -2.31 23.50 -13.08
CA LYS A 150 -2.52 24.81 -13.70
C LYS A 150 -3.72 25.56 -13.16
N SER A 151 -4.74 24.85 -12.66
CA SER A 151 -5.96 25.46 -12.13
C SER A 151 -5.87 25.81 -10.66
N SER A 152 -4.83 25.37 -9.99
CA SER A 152 -4.54 25.72 -8.61
C SER A 152 -3.55 26.88 -8.54
#